data_5cd2e661d3a6d797ff94a00687c27761
#
_entry.id   5cd2e661d3a6d797ff94a00687c27761
#
_cell.length_a   1.000
_cell.length_b   1.000
_cell.length_c   1.000
_cell.angle_alpha   90.00
_cell.angle_beta   90.00
_cell.angle_gamma   90.00
#
_symmetry.space_group_name_H-M   'P 1'
#
loop_
_entity.id
_entity.type
_entity.pdbx_description
1 polymer ?
#
loop_
_entity_poly.entity_id
_entity_poly.type
_entity_poly.pdbx_seq_one_letter_code
_entity_poly.pdbx_strand_id
1 'polypeptide(L)'
;MADPSPVTFLAGAGLCVDAGLDDSVRLAGKLMQYLQAKAAEPKNEEARTLLNLHYFILGGIRFQWGRQGANPDHPVNIEQIATAALRLRFRHEDPLAPYVSAWSERIVDLEDQQDGALERFSDVIFARLKEWLATPPSQQIEYLNRMTDLHGKEACISIFSLNYDLLLENALVNAHRPFVNGFRDGRWNPEVFSGNSDIRIYKLHGSLDWVEDEMYGICSLTFDRHPKAEDFEVQKPPLLIFGTNSKLTGRDPFLTLVHAFAQQLRSAKVLVAVGYSFSDKYINEIIEQRMRDNLPLRLVLVSPDADKIKQSNPFLENSPRVTTLNHWALDALNKGAVRSEILRLLEETKQEAPF
;
A
#
# COMPACT_ATOMS: atom_id res chain seq x y z
N MET A 1 -25.77 5.66 -4.21
CA MET A 1 -24.69 4.98 -3.45
C MET A 1 -24.83 3.50 -3.71
N ALA A 2 -23.74 2.80 -3.98
CA ALA A 2 -23.75 1.36 -4.14
C ALA A 2 -24.18 0.67 -2.85
N ASP A 3 -24.84 -0.50 -2.95
CA ASP A 3 -25.16 -1.30 -1.77
C ASP A 3 -23.87 -1.64 -1.01
N PRO A 4 -23.87 -1.48 0.31
CA PRO A 4 -22.69 -1.73 1.12
C PRO A 4 -22.31 -3.20 1.05
N SER A 5 -21.03 -3.47 0.80
CA SER A 5 -20.48 -4.83 0.83
C SER A 5 -20.45 -5.35 2.27
N PRO A 6 -21.09 -6.47 2.57
CA PRO A 6 -21.01 -7.05 3.92
C PRO A 6 -19.62 -7.60 4.23
N VAL A 7 -18.81 -7.89 3.21
CA VAL A 7 -17.44 -8.41 3.32
C VAL A 7 -16.47 -7.43 2.68
N THR A 8 -15.48 -7.00 3.45
CA THR A 8 -14.44 -6.08 3.00
C THR A 8 -13.08 -6.71 3.25
N PHE A 9 -12.22 -6.67 2.24
CA PHE A 9 -10.82 -7.07 2.38
C PHE A 9 -9.93 -5.83 2.53
N LEU A 10 -8.90 -5.98 3.37
CA LEU A 10 -7.76 -5.08 3.44
C LEU A 10 -6.49 -5.88 3.12
N ALA A 11 -5.87 -5.57 1.99
CA ALA A 11 -4.68 -6.25 1.50
C ALA A 11 -3.42 -5.45 1.87
N GLY A 12 -2.49 -6.07 2.59
CA GLY A 12 -1.16 -5.53 2.87
C GLY A 12 -0.06 -6.29 2.13
N ALA A 13 1.19 -5.86 2.28
CA ALA A 13 2.34 -6.40 1.54
C ALA A 13 2.53 -7.92 1.69
N GLY A 14 2.19 -8.49 2.86
CA GLY A 14 2.25 -9.93 3.10
C GLY A 14 1.32 -10.75 2.20
N LEU A 15 0.30 -10.15 1.58
CA LEU A 15 -0.53 -10.82 0.60
C LEU A 15 0.27 -11.25 -0.63
N CYS A 16 1.26 -10.47 -1.06
CA CYS A 16 2.00 -10.67 -2.31
C CYS A 16 3.34 -11.43 -2.12
N VAL A 17 3.73 -11.69 -0.88
CA VAL A 17 4.98 -12.42 -0.57
C VAL A 17 4.95 -13.83 -1.15
N ASP A 18 3.82 -14.53 -1.07
CA ASP A 18 3.65 -15.88 -1.61
C ASP A 18 3.70 -15.92 -3.15
N ALA A 19 3.44 -14.78 -3.79
CA ALA A 19 3.63 -14.61 -5.24
C ALA A 19 5.09 -14.31 -5.62
N GLY A 20 5.99 -14.23 -4.65
CA GLY A 20 7.42 -13.97 -4.86
C GLY A 20 7.81 -12.50 -4.87
N LEU A 21 6.91 -11.57 -4.50
CA LEU A 21 7.29 -10.18 -4.30
C LEU A 21 7.93 -9.96 -2.93
N ASP A 22 8.88 -9.06 -2.88
CA ASP A 22 9.51 -8.67 -1.64
C ASP A 22 8.65 -7.71 -0.82
N ASP A 23 8.71 -7.87 0.49
CA ASP A 23 8.14 -6.91 1.43
C ASP A 23 8.96 -5.59 1.45
N SER A 24 8.42 -4.58 2.13
CA SER A 24 9.02 -3.24 2.16
C SER A 24 10.43 -3.18 2.78
N VAL A 25 10.77 -4.11 3.67
CA VAL A 25 12.11 -4.20 4.29
C VAL A 25 13.11 -4.84 3.32
N ARG A 26 12.71 -5.93 2.64
CA ARG A 26 13.54 -6.57 1.62
C ARG A 26 13.81 -5.65 0.44
N LEU A 27 12.80 -4.87 0.01
CA LEU A 27 12.97 -3.84 -1.02
C LEU A 27 13.99 -2.78 -0.62
N ALA A 28 14.02 -2.34 0.64
CA ALA A 28 15.05 -1.43 1.13
C ALA A 28 16.46 -2.06 1.07
N GLY A 29 16.57 -3.34 1.42
CA GLY A 29 17.83 -4.10 1.27
C GLY A 29 18.29 -4.21 -0.18
N LYS A 30 17.37 -4.47 -1.12
CA LYS A 30 17.67 -4.48 -2.57
C LYS A 30 18.13 -3.11 -3.07
N LEU A 31 17.52 -2.03 -2.62
CA LEU A 31 17.95 -0.67 -2.98
C LEU A 31 19.40 -0.42 -2.54
N MET A 32 19.75 -0.79 -1.31
CA MET A 32 21.12 -0.68 -0.81
C MET A 32 22.09 -1.46 -1.68
N GLN A 33 21.80 -2.74 -1.97
CA GLN A 33 22.65 -3.59 -2.79
C GLN A 33 22.82 -3.03 -4.21
N TYR A 34 21.74 -2.55 -4.81
CA TYR A 34 21.76 -1.91 -6.13
C TYR A 34 22.70 -0.69 -6.14
N LEU A 35 22.54 0.23 -5.17
CA LEU A 35 23.36 1.44 -5.09
C LEU A 35 24.85 1.10 -4.83
N GLN A 36 25.14 0.12 -3.97
CA GLN A 36 26.51 -0.34 -3.72
C GLN A 36 27.15 -0.93 -4.99
N ALA A 37 26.42 -1.76 -5.72
CA ALA A 37 26.91 -2.34 -6.97
C ALA A 37 27.20 -1.25 -8.01
N LYS A 38 26.29 -0.28 -8.16
CA LYS A 38 26.49 0.84 -9.10
C LYS A 38 27.63 1.78 -8.69
N ALA A 39 27.82 2.05 -7.42
CA ALA A 39 28.90 2.87 -6.90
C ALA A 39 30.28 2.21 -7.04
N ALA A 40 30.33 0.88 -7.10
CA ALA A 40 31.56 0.10 -7.35
C ALA A 40 32.02 0.15 -8.83
N GLU A 41 31.15 0.55 -9.75
CA GLU A 41 31.51 0.71 -11.16
C GLU A 41 32.57 1.82 -11.32
N PRO A 42 33.62 1.61 -12.14
CA PRO A 42 34.66 2.61 -12.36
C PRO A 42 34.08 3.94 -12.88
N LYS A 43 34.50 5.04 -12.27
CA LYS A 43 34.11 6.43 -12.66
C LYS A 43 32.60 6.74 -12.56
N ASN A 44 31.83 5.97 -11.83
CA ASN A 44 30.42 6.24 -11.60
C ASN A 44 30.23 7.14 -10.37
N GLU A 45 30.59 8.42 -10.50
CA GLU A 45 30.50 9.42 -9.41
C GLU A 45 29.02 9.66 -9.00
N GLU A 46 28.12 9.64 -9.97
CA GLU A 46 26.67 9.76 -9.68
C GLU A 46 26.21 8.70 -8.71
N ALA A 47 26.48 7.41 -9.01
CA ALA A 47 26.09 6.34 -8.13
C ALA A 47 26.70 6.43 -6.73
N ARG A 48 27.93 6.95 -6.60
CA ARG A 48 28.56 7.22 -5.30
C ARG A 48 27.82 8.31 -4.53
N THR A 49 27.41 9.37 -5.20
CA THR A 49 26.60 10.43 -4.60
C THR A 49 25.25 9.91 -4.13
N LEU A 50 24.55 9.10 -4.95
CA LEU A 50 23.28 8.47 -4.57
C LEU A 50 23.45 7.51 -3.39
N LEU A 51 24.52 6.73 -3.33
CA LEU A 51 24.84 5.88 -2.19
C LEU A 51 25.12 6.69 -0.92
N ASN A 52 25.81 7.83 -1.02
CA ASN A 52 26.05 8.73 0.11
C ASN A 52 24.74 9.34 0.62
N LEU A 53 23.84 9.76 -0.28
CA LEU A 53 22.49 10.20 0.08
C LEU A 53 21.70 9.11 0.81
N HIS A 54 21.78 7.89 0.33
CA HIS A 54 21.12 6.74 0.98
C HIS A 54 21.63 6.53 2.41
N TYR A 55 22.95 6.53 2.63
CA TYR A 55 23.53 6.43 3.98
C TYR A 55 23.14 7.60 4.88
N PHE A 56 23.11 8.80 4.33
CA PHE A 56 22.69 10.00 5.06
C PHE A 56 21.23 9.88 5.53
N ILE A 57 20.33 9.44 4.64
CA ILE A 57 18.91 9.22 4.95
C ILE A 57 18.73 8.12 6.02
N LEU A 58 19.41 6.99 5.86
CA LEU A 58 19.38 5.92 6.85
C LEU A 58 19.87 6.38 8.22
N GLY A 59 20.99 7.11 8.24
CA GLY A 59 21.54 7.66 9.47
C GLY A 59 20.56 8.60 10.18
N GLY A 60 19.86 9.43 9.42
CA GLY A 60 18.84 10.33 9.93
C GLY A 60 17.64 9.62 10.53
N ILE A 61 17.10 8.61 9.84
CA ILE A 61 15.98 7.80 10.32
C ILE A 61 16.36 7.11 11.65
N ARG A 62 17.52 6.44 11.71
CA ARG A 62 18.00 5.73 12.89
C ARG A 62 18.28 6.67 14.06
N PHE A 63 18.88 7.83 13.78
CA PHE A 63 19.11 8.86 14.80
C PHE A 63 17.79 9.35 15.43
N GLN A 64 16.77 9.59 14.58
CA GLN A 64 15.44 9.98 15.05
C GLN A 64 14.82 8.92 15.95
N TRP A 65 14.93 7.65 15.60
CA TRP A 65 14.43 6.54 16.42
C TRP A 65 15.13 6.47 17.77
N GLY A 66 16.49 6.59 17.77
CA GLY A 66 17.25 6.61 19.02
C GLY A 66 16.84 7.76 19.94
N ARG A 67 16.58 8.95 19.38
CA ARG A 67 16.07 10.09 20.17
C ARG A 67 14.68 9.86 20.76
N GLN A 68 13.86 9.05 20.11
CA GLN A 68 12.51 8.70 20.58
C GLN A 68 12.51 7.48 21.52
N GLY A 69 13.69 6.93 21.87
CA GLY A 69 13.81 5.73 22.68
C GLY A 69 13.45 4.43 21.95
N ALA A 70 13.27 4.49 20.63
CA ALA A 70 13.07 3.29 19.81
C ALA A 70 14.41 2.64 19.43
N ASN A 71 14.39 1.35 19.09
CA ASN A 71 15.59 0.64 18.68
C ASN A 71 16.13 1.19 17.34
N PRO A 72 17.33 1.81 17.29
CA PRO A 72 17.91 2.35 16.06
C PRO A 72 18.33 1.25 15.07
N ASP A 73 18.47 0.00 15.51
CA ASP A 73 18.84 -1.13 14.66
C ASP A 73 17.61 -1.82 14.03
N HIS A 74 16.41 -1.33 14.32
CA HIS A 74 15.21 -1.82 13.66
C HIS A 74 15.34 -1.68 12.12
N PRO A 75 14.90 -2.67 11.33
CA PRO A 75 15.00 -2.59 9.87
C PRO A 75 14.22 -1.40 9.31
N VAL A 76 14.91 -0.55 8.55
CA VAL A 76 14.26 0.55 7.80
C VAL A 76 13.61 -0.02 6.55
N ASN A 77 12.39 0.37 6.26
CA ASN A 77 11.67 -0.06 5.07
C ASN A 77 11.78 0.97 3.93
N ILE A 78 11.42 0.54 2.71
CA ILE A 78 11.55 1.38 1.51
C ILE A 78 10.67 2.64 1.56
N GLU A 79 9.50 2.56 2.19
CA GLU A 79 8.60 3.71 2.32
C GLU A 79 9.18 4.81 3.20
N GLN A 80 9.89 4.43 4.26
CA GLN A 80 10.57 5.40 5.14
C GLN A 80 11.71 6.10 4.41
N ILE A 81 12.47 5.35 3.59
CA ILE A 81 13.54 5.93 2.76
C ILE A 81 12.95 6.88 1.72
N ALA A 82 11.92 6.44 0.99
CA ALA A 82 11.26 7.25 -0.03
C ALA A 82 10.62 8.52 0.56
N THR A 83 9.94 8.38 1.72
CA THR A 83 9.37 9.53 2.44
C THR A 83 10.45 10.54 2.83
N ALA A 84 11.56 10.09 3.38
CA ALA A 84 12.64 10.97 3.77
C ALA A 84 13.28 11.66 2.55
N ALA A 85 13.50 10.91 1.44
CA ALA A 85 14.03 11.46 0.20
C ALA A 85 13.13 12.55 -0.39
N LEU A 86 11.82 12.30 -0.47
CA LEU A 86 10.85 13.28 -0.97
C LEU A 86 10.77 14.52 -0.07
N ARG A 87 10.79 14.36 1.24
CA ARG A 87 10.82 15.51 2.17
C ARG A 87 12.09 16.34 2.01
N LEU A 88 13.23 15.70 1.79
CA LEU A 88 14.48 16.43 1.53
C LEU A 88 14.44 17.14 0.17
N ARG A 89 13.86 16.51 -0.87
CA ARG A 89 13.68 17.12 -2.20
C ARG A 89 12.82 18.37 -2.12
N PHE A 90 11.70 18.31 -1.41
CA PHE A 90 10.75 19.43 -1.26
C PHE A 90 10.96 20.21 0.04
N ARG A 91 12.15 20.16 0.66
CA ARG A 91 12.43 20.79 1.93
C ARG A 91 12.18 22.30 1.96
N HIS A 92 12.35 22.99 0.81
CA HIS A 92 12.14 24.42 0.71
C HIS A 92 10.66 24.84 0.80
N GLU A 93 9.75 23.91 0.61
CA GLU A 93 8.30 24.13 0.77
C GLU A 93 7.87 24.02 2.24
N ASP A 94 8.71 23.47 3.12
CA ASP A 94 8.41 23.34 4.54
C ASP A 94 8.66 24.69 5.26
N PRO A 95 7.65 25.25 5.96
CA PRO A 95 7.80 26.50 6.71
C PRO A 95 8.85 26.44 7.82
N LEU A 96 9.26 25.23 8.25
CA LEU A 96 10.31 25.02 9.24
C LEU A 96 11.71 24.91 8.61
N ALA A 97 11.84 24.88 7.30
CA ALA A 97 13.13 24.76 6.61
C ALA A 97 14.20 25.75 7.10
N PRO A 98 13.88 27.04 7.38
CA PRO A 98 14.87 27.99 7.90
C PRO A 98 15.44 27.65 9.28
N TYR A 99 14.75 26.80 10.05
CA TYR A 99 15.12 26.44 11.43
C TYR A 99 15.84 25.09 11.53
N VAL A 100 15.95 24.33 10.44
CA VAL A 100 16.60 23.01 10.38
C VAL A 100 18.01 23.15 9.80
N SER A 101 18.89 23.89 10.51
CA SER A 101 20.16 24.34 9.95
C SER A 101 21.23 23.26 9.77
N ALA A 102 21.42 22.34 10.74
CA ALA A 102 22.54 21.39 10.71
C ALA A 102 22.45 20.30 9.62
N TRP A 103 21.29 20.06 9.09
CA TRP A 103 21.06 19.05 8.04
C TRP A 103 21.16 19.66 6.63
N SER A 104 20.96 20.97 6.51
CA SER A 104 20.98 21.65 5.21
C SER A 104 22.37 21.70 4.60
N GLU A 105 23.43 21.93 5.38
CA GLU A 105 24.81 22.02 4.87
C GLU A 105 25.23 20.73 4.17
N ARG A 106 25.05 19.56 4.82
CA ARG A 106 25.43 18.29 4.20
C ARG A 106 24.63 17.94 2.96
N ILE A 107 23.36 18.33 2.92
CA ILE A 107 22.50 18.12 1.74
C ILE A 107 22.94 19.07 0.62
N VAL A 108 23.26 20.31 0.92
CA VAL A 108 23.80 21.27 -0.05
C VAL A 108 25.10 20.73 -0.64
N ASP A 109 26.04 20.25 0.20
CA ASP A 109 27.28 19.63 -0.28
C ASP A 109 27.04 18.47 -1.26
N LEU A 110 26.02 17.63 -1.00
CA LEU A 110 25.69 16.50 -1.87
C LEU A 110 24.99 16.92 -3.16
N GLU A 111 24.18 17.97 -3.12
CA GLU A 111 23.55 18.59 -4.29
C GLU A 111 24.58 19.34 -5.13
N ASP A 112 25.52 20.06 -4.49
CA ASP A 112 26.60 20.80 -5.18
C ASP A 112 27.58 19.83 -5.88
N GLN A 113 27.79 18.63 -5.36
CA GLN A 113 28.57 17.58 -6.03
C GLN A 113 27.91 17.11 -7.32
N GLN A 114 26.58 17.06 -7.32
CA GLN A 114 25.78 16.71 -8.49
C GLN A 114 24.41 17.39 -8.43
N ASP A 115 24.20 18.39 -9.28
CA ASP A 115 22.91 19.07 -9.41
C ASP A 115 21.75 18.09 -9.61
N GLY A 116 20.68 18.25 -8.84
CA GLY A 116 19.49 17.38 -8.86
C GLY A 116 19.71 15.97 -8.28
N ALA A 117 20.68 15.74 -7.40
CA ALA A 117 20.97 14.43 -6.81
C ALA A 117 19.78 13.84 -6.04
N LEU A 118 19.02 14.66 -5.30
CA LEU A 118 17.81 14.22 -4.58
C LEU A 118 16.66 13.84 -5.53
N GLU A 119 16.55 14.52 -6.66
CA GLU A 119 15.57 14.17 -7.70
C GLU A 119 15.91 12.82 -8.31
N ARG A 120 17.15 12.63 -8.78
CA ARG A 120 17.62 11.36 -9.31
C ARG A 120 17.52 10.21 -8.30
N PHE A 121 17.81 10.48 -7.02
CA PHE A 121 17.66 9.48 -5.98
C PHE A 121 16.20 9.00 -5.87
N SER A 122 15.25 9.94 -5.89
CA SER A 122 13.82 9.62 -5.90
C SER A 122 13.42 8.82 -7.15
N ASP A 123 13.90 9.24 -8.32
CA ASP A 123 13.62 8.57 -9.59
C ASP A 123 14.16 7.14 -9.62
N VAL A 124 15.36 6.92 -9.07
CA VAL A 124 15.92 5.57 -8.90
C VAL A 124 15.03 4.71 -8.02
N ILE A 125 14.53 5.23 -6.90
CA ILE A 125 13.60 4.48 -6.03
C ILE A 125 12.36 4.06 -6.84
N PHE A 126 11.71 4.98 -7.54
CA PHE A 126 10.50 4.70 -8.31
C PHE A 126 10.75 3.70 -9.46
N ALA A 127 11.84 3.89 -10.20
CA ALA A 127 12.22 2.99 -11.28
C ALA A 127 12.48 1.56 -10.78
N ARG A 128 13.17 1.43 -9.65
CA ARG A 128 13.45 0.11 -9.04
C ARG A 128 12.19 -0.52 -8.46
N LEU A 129 11.30 0.25 -7.83
CA LEU A 129 10.02 -0.28 -7.37
C LEU A 129 9.19 -0.82 -8.54
N LYS A 130 9.12 -0.11 -9.66
CA LYS A 130 8.40 -0.55 -10.87
C LYS A 130 8.97 -1.88 -11.40
N GLU A 131 10.30 -2.03 -11.39
CA GLU A 131 10.96 -3.25 -11.84
C GLU A 131 10.75 -4.41 -10.84
N TRP A 132 10.98 -4.19 -9.54
CA TRP A 132 10.97 -5.24 -8.53
C TRP A 132 9.58 -5.70 -8.13
N LEU A 133 8.57 -4.88 -8.35
CA LEU A 133 7.17 -5.20 -8.11
C LEU A 133 6.43 -5.56 -9.41
N ALA A 134 7.18 -5.89 -10.48
CA ALA A 134 6.59 -6.40 -11.71
C ALA A 134 5.79 -7.68 -11.45
N THR A 135 4.68 -7.84 -12.18
CA THR A 135 3.80 -8.99 -11.98
C THR A 135 4.49 -10.31 -12.33
N PRO A 136 4.55 -11.27 -11.42
CA PRO A 136 5.10 -12.59 -11.68
C PRO A 136 4.17 -13.43 -12.60
N PRO A 137 4.60 -14.62 -13.03
CA PRO A 137 3.78 -15.53 -13.84
C PRO A 137 2.39 -15.80 -13.24
N SER A 138 1.38 -15.97 -14.09
CA SER A 138 -0.03 -16.11 -13.70
C SER A 138 -0.27 -17.18 -12.64
N GLN A 139 0.43 -18.33 -12.72
CA GLN A 139 0.27 -19.44 -11.76
C GLN A 139 0.64 -19.04 -10.32
N GLN A 140 1.51 -18.05 -10.15
CA GLN A 140 1.94 -17.60 -8.83
C GLN A 140 0.92 -16.64 -8.18
N ILE A 141 -0.02 -16.08 -8.95
CA ILE A 141 -1.01 -15.11 -8.48
C ILE A 141 -2.44 -15.65 -8.46
N GLU A 142 -2.69 -16.88 -8.92
CA GLU A 142 -4.03 -17.47 -9.00
C GLU A 142 -4.78 -17.50 -7.66
N TYR A 143 -4.05 -17.71 -6.55
CA TYR A 143 -4.67 -17.77 -5.21
C TYR A 143 -5.37 -16.46 -4.81
N LEU A 144 -4.98 -15.32 -5.39
CA LEU A 144 -5.60 -14.01 -5.13
C LEU A 144 -7.07 -13.99 -5.56
N ASN A 145 -7.44 -14.77 -6.57
CA ASN A 145 -8.83 -14.88 -7.02
C ASN A 145 -9.77 -15.43 -5.94
N ARG A 146 -9.22 -16.20 -4.97
CA ARG A 146 -10.02 -16.74 -3.86
C ARG A 146 -10.63 -15.67 -2.96
N MET A 147 -10.05 -14.48 -2.92
CA MET A 147 -10.65 -13.34 -2.20
C MET A 147 -12.03 -12.97 -2.75
N THR A 148 -12.33 -13.34 -3.98
CA THR A 148 -13.58 -13.01 -4.66
C THR A 148 -14.54 -14.19 -4.82
N ASP A 149 -14.27 -15.34 -4.22
CA ASP A 149 -15.09 -16.54 -4.38
C ASP A 149 -16.53 -16.40 -3.86
N LEU A 150 -16.76 -15.48 -2.92
CA LEU A 150 -18.08 -15.15 -2.37
C LEU A 150 -18.81 -14.05 -3.14
N HIS A 151 -18.15 -13.40 -4.11
CA HIS A 151 -18.74 -12.30 -4.86
C HIS A 151 -19.94 -12.77 -5.71
N GLY A 152 -21.02 -12.01 -5.66
CA GLY A 152 -22.24 -12.27 -6.42
C GLY A 152 -23.10 -13.46 -5.92
N LYS A 153 -22.57 -14.32 -5.06
CA LYS A 153 -23.29 -15.46 -4.48
C LYS A 153 -23.82 -15.15 -3.08
N GLU A 154 -22.92 -14.73 -2.22
CA GLU A 154 -23.21 -14.48 -0.80
C GLU A 154 -23.04 -13.00 -0.44
N ALA A 155 -22.21 -12.27 -1.17
CA ALA A 155 -21.87 -10.90 -0.88
C ALA A 155 -21.33 -10.12 -2.10
N CYS A 156 -21.44 -8.81 -2.11
CA CYS A 156 -20.55 -7.95 -2.89
C CYS A 156 -19.18 -7.88 -2.21
N ILE A 157 -18.11 -7.87 -2.97
CA ILE A 157 -16.74 -7.81 -2.44
C ILE A 157 -16.11 -6.47 -2.77
N SER A 158 -15.61 -5.81 -1.73
CA SER A 158 -14.76 -4.62 -1.84
C SER A 158 -13.38 -4.94 -1.28
N ILE A 159 -12.33 -4.65 -2.05
CA ILE A 159 -10.93 -4.91 -1.68
C ILE A 159 -10.21 -3.59 -1.60
N PHE A 160 -9.74 -3.24 -0.42
CA PHE A 160 -8.87 -2.09 -0.18
C PHE A 160 -7.43 -2.58 -0.12
N SER A 161 -6.57 -2.06 -0.99
CA SER A 161 -5.18 -2.47 -1.08
C SER A 161 -4.25 -1.35 -0.64
N LEU A 162 -3.30 -1.69 0.22
CA LEU A 162 -2.18 -0.84 0.60
C LEU A 162 -0.96 -1.07 -0.31
N ASN A 163 -1.04 -2.06 -1.20
CA ASN A 163 0.04 -2.47 -2.09
C ASN A 163 0.07 -1.62 -3.36
N TYR A 164 1.25 -1.30 -3.83
CA TYR A 164 1.49 -0.54 -5.06
C TYR A 164 1.45 -1.40 -6.32
N ASP A 165 1.72 -2.72 -6.17
CA ASP A 165 1.75 -3.69 -7.26
C ASP A 165 0.38 -3.89 -7.92
N LEU A 166 0.36 -4.59 -9.05
CA LEU A 166 -0.84 -4.87 -9.85
C LEU A 166 -1.25 -6.37 -9.80
N LEU A 167 -0.79 -7.10 -8.77
CA LEU A 167 -1.00 -8.55 -8.72
C LEU A 167 -2.46 -8.93 -8.64
N LEU A 168 -3.23 -8.22 -7.83
CA LEU A 168 -4.65 -8.48 -7.64
C LEU A 168 -5.44 -8.23 -8.92
N GLU A 169 -5.19 -7.08 -9.57
CA GLU A 169 -5.81 -6.72 -10.83
C GLU A 169 -5.48 -7.75 -11.91
N ASN A 170 -4.20 -8.11 -12.04
CA ASN A 170 -3.76 -9.12 -13.01
C ASN A 170 -4.35 -10.51 -12.72
N ALA A 171 -4.48 -10.90 -11.46
CA ALA A 171 -5.13 -12.15 -11.10
C ALA A 171 -6.60 -12.17 -11.55
N LEU A 172 -7.34 -11.07 -11.35
CA LEU A 172 -8.72 -10.96 -11.78
C LEU A 172 -8.86 -10.94 -13.31
N VAL A 173 -7.97 -10.25 -14.02
CA VAL A 173 -7.91 -10.28 -15.49
C VAL A 173 -7.69 -11.71 -15.99
N ASN A 174 -6.72 -12.43 -15.43
CA ASN A 174 -6.42 -13.81 -15.81
C ASN A 174 -7.59 -14.76 -15.55
N ALA A 175 -8.37 -14.48 -14.50
CA ALA A 175 -9.58 -15.25 -14.15
C ALA A 175 -10.84 -14.77 -14.89
N HIS A 176 -10.75 -13.81 -15.80
CA HIS A 176 -11.89 -13.19 -16.50
C HIS A 176 -12.97 -12.68 -15.54
N ARG A 177 -12.57 -12.14 -14.39
CA ARG A 177 -13.50 -11.54 -13.41
C ARG A 177 -13.53 -10.03 -13.59
N PRO A 178 -14.71 -9.44 -13.90
CA PRO A 178 -14.82 -7.99 -14.04
C PRO A 178 -14.60 -7.29 -12.69
N PHE A 179 -13.88 -6.18 -12.73
CA PHE A 179 -13.64 -5.32 -11.59
C PHE A 179 -13.60 -3.84 -12.00
N VAL A 180 -13.73 -2.97 -11.01
CA VAL A 180 -13.52 -1.54 -11.14
C VAL A 180 -12.45 -1.09 -10.14
N ASN A 181 -11.59 -0.17 -10.58
CA ASN A 181 -10.47 0.33 -9.79
C ASN A 181 -10.41 1.87 -9.68
N GLY A 182 -11.51 2.54 -10.02
CA GLY A 182 -11.61 4.01 -9.95
C GLY A 182 -11.32 4.72 -11.26
N PHE A 183 -11.10 4.01 -12.35
CA PHE A 183 -10.81 4.61 -13.66
C PHE A 183 -11.87 4.26 -14.70
N ARG A 184 -12.07 5.21 -15.62
CA ARG A 184 -12.87 5.03 -16.83
C ARG A 184 -12.15 5.72 -17.99
N ASP A 185 -11.94 5.01 -19.09
CA ASP A 185 -11.18 5.50 -20.25
C ASP A 185 -9.79 6.03 -19.83
N GLY A 186 -9.14 5.31 -18.90
CA GLY A 186 -7.83 5.65 -18.35
C GLY A 186 -7.78 6.85 -17.43
N ARG A 187 -8.91 7.48 -17.08
CA ARG A 187 -8.97 8.67 -16.22
C ARG A 187 -9.64 8.36 -14.90
N TRP A 188 -9.17 9.03 -13.83
CA TRP A 188 -9.81 8.92 -12.53
C TRP A 188 -11.28 9.34 -12.59
N ASN A 189 -12.15 8.42 -12.23
CA ASN A 189 -13.59 8.63 -12.16
C ASN A 189 -14.17 7.79 -10.99
N PRO A 190 -14.34 8.37 -9.80
CA PRO A 190 -14.83 7.64 -8.63
C PRO A 190 -16.26 7.12 -8.77
N GLU A 191 -17.04 7.63 -9.73
CA GLU A 191 -18.41 7.16 -9.94
C GLU A 191 -18.49 5.70 -10.43
N VAL A 192 -17.41 5.15 -10.98
CA VAL A 192 -17.36 3.73 -11.37
C VAL A 192 -17.61 2.79 -10.19
N PHE A 193 -17.30 3.23 -8.97
CA PHE A 193 -17.59 2.47 -7.76
C PHE A 193 -19.07 2.44 -7.36
N SER A 194 -19.92 3.23 -8.01
CA SER A 194 -21.36 3.27 -7.72
C SER A 194 -22.14 2.11 -8.37
N GLY A 195 -21.54 1.32 -9.25
CA GLY A 195 -22.12 0.10 -9.83
C GLY A 195 -22.22 -1.02 -8.80
N ASN A 196 -23.22 -1.91 -8.95
CA ASN A 196 -23.50 -2.96 -7.96
C ASN A 196 -22.99 -4.36 -8.35
N SER A 197 -22.49 -4.55 -9.57
CA SER A 197 -22.21 -5.86 -10.14
C SER A 197 -20.74 -6.27 -10.11
N ASP A 198 -19.81 -5.34 -9.97
CA ASP A 198 -18.39 -5.62 -10.16
C ASP A 198 -17.63 -5.67 -8.83
N ILE A 199 -16.52 -6.43 -8.83
CA ILE A 199 -15.55 -6.42 -7.74
C ILE A 199 -14.91 -5.03 -7.70
N ARG A 200 -14.80 -4.42 -6.52
CA ARG A 200 -14.24 -3.09 -6.36
C ARG A 200 -12.85 -3.17 -5.74
N ILE A 201 -11.87 -2.58 -6.41
CA ILE A 201 -10.49 -2.49 -5.91
C ILE A 201 -10.17 -1.03 -5.63
N TYR A 202 -9.80 -0.73 -4.40
CA TYR A 202 -9.45 0.61 -3.92
C TYR A 202 -7.97 0.62 -3.51
N LYS A 203 -7.11 1.30 -4.28
CA LYS A 203 -5.66 1.39 -4.00
C LYS A 203 -5.38 2.58 -3.09
N LEU A 204 -5.41 2.35 -1.76
CA LEU A 204 -5.31 3.41 -0.75
C LEU A 204 -3.98 4.17 -0.76
N HIS A 205 -2.92 3.54 -1.24
CA HIS A 205 -1.59 4.14 -1.31
C HIS A 205 -1.12 4.47 -2.73
N GLY A 206 -2.04 4.46 -3.69
CA GLY A 206 -1.70 4.64 -5.10
C GLY A 206 -1.28 3.33 -5.79
N SER A 207 -0.81 3.46 -7.01
CA SER A 207 -0.46 2.31 -7.84
C SER A 207 0.70 2.63 -8.78
N LEU A 208 1.49 1.62 -9.12
CA LEU A 208 2.65 1.75 -10.03
C LEU A 208 2.26 2.17 -11.46
N ASP A 209 1.00 2.01 -11.83
CA ASP A 209 0.46 2.41 -13.12
C ASP A 209 -0.26 3.76 -13.11
N TRP A 210 -0.34 4.44 -11.95
CA TRP A 210 -0.98 5.74 -11.87
C TRP A 210 0.03 6.86 -12.11
N VAL A 211 -0.35 7.81 -12.96
CA VAL A 211 0.45 8.99 -13.27
C VAL A 211 -0.40 10.25 -13.20
N GLU A 212 0.22 11.37 -12.90
CA GLU A 212 -0.44 12.67 -12.97
C GLU A 212 -0.14 13.34 -14.31
N ASP A 213 -1.18 13.68 -15.05
CA ASP A 213 -1.10 14.40 -16.33
C ASP A 213 -1.67 15.81 -16.18
N GLU A 214 -1.03 16.79 -16.80
CA GLU A 214 -1.45 18.20 -16.71
C GLU A 214 -2.81 18.46 -17.36
N MET A 215 -3.13 17.73 -18.42
CA MET A 215 -4.38 17.92 -19.18
C MET A 215 -5.51 17.02 -18.68
N TYR A 216 -5.16 15.79 -18.27
CA TYR A 216 -6.14 14.75 -17.97
C TYR A 216 -6.28 14.42 -16.49
N GLY A 217 -5.45 15.03 -15.63
CA GLY A 217 -5.40 14.76 -14.20
C GLY A 217 -4.77 13.40 -13.90
N ILE A 218 -5.34 12.66 -12.97
CA ILE A 218 -4.83 11.33 -12.61
C ILE A 218 -5.28 10.29 -13.61
N CYS A 219 -4.31 9.55 -14.16
CA CYS A 219 -4.52 8.52 -15.18
C CYS A 219 -3.96 7.17 -14.74
N SER A 220 -4.62 6.07 -15.15
CA SER A 220 -4.10 4.71 -15.11
C SER A 220 -3.61 4.30 -16.50
N LEU A 221 -2.43 3.66 -16.55
CA LEU A 221 -1.78 3.30 -17.81
C LEU A 221 -2.04 1.85 -18.25
N THR A 222 -2.60 1.01 -17.39
CA THR A 222 -2.57 -0.44 -17.60
C THR A 222 -3.93 -1.04 -17.96
N PHE A 223 -4.96 -0.88 -17.13
CA PHE A 223 -6.19 -1.67 -17.24
C PHE A 223 -7.31 -0.99 -18.00
N ASP A 224 -7.32 0.30 -18.00
CA ASP A 224 -8.27 1.11 -18.74
C ASP A 224 -7.47 2.04 -19.64
N ARG A 225 -7.18 1.58 -20.86
CA ARG A 225 -6.19 2.19 -21.75
C ARG A 225 -6.51 3.65 -22.02
N HIS A 226 -5.67 4.51 -21.47
CA HIS A 226 -5.63 5.91 -21.92
C HIS A 226 -5.26 5.94 -23.41
N PRO A 227 -5.95 6.74 -24.26
CA PRO A 227 -5.68 6.82 -25.71
C PRO A 227 -4.24 7.19 -26.08
N LYS A 228 -3.48 7.72 -25.13
CA LYS A 228 -2.08 8.13 -25.29
C LYS A 228 -1.15 7.41 -24.31
N ALA A 229 -1.51 6.21 -23.85
CA ALA A 229 -0.65 5.47 -22.90
C ALA A 229 0.78 5.25 -23.43
N GLU A 230 0.92 5.14 -24.75
CA GLU A 230 2.23 5.01 -25.43
C GLU A 230 3.09 6.28 -25.27
N ASP A 231 2.48 7.46 -25.15
CA ASP A 231 3.17 8.75 -24.96
C ASP A 231 3.67 8.94 -23.50
N PHE A 232 3.10 8.18 -22.54
CA PHE A 232 3.44 8.29 -21.10
C PHE A 232 4.53 7.34 -20.66
N GLU A 233 5.05 6.50 -21.55
CA GLU A 233 5.86 5.34 -21.16
C GLU A 233 7.14 5.67 -20.39
N VAL A 234 7.58 6.91 -20.34
CA VAL A 234 8.99 7.04 -20.08
C VAL A 234 9.39 7.88 -18.86
N GLN A 235 8.61 8.85 -18.39
CA GLN A 235 9.26 9.84 -17.52
C GLN A 235 8.49 10.37 -16.30
N LYS A 236 7.25 9.96 -16.06
CA LYS A 236 6.55 10.45 -14.86
C LYS A 236 6.65 9.43 -13.73
N PRO A 237 7.03 9.87 -12.53
CA PRO A 237 7.01 8.98 -11.38
C PRO A 237 5.58 8.49 -11.10
N PRO A 238 5.41 7.23 -10.66
CA PRO A 238 4.09 6.74 -10.30
C PRO A 238 3.53 7.52 -9.12
N LEU A 239 2.21 7.70 -9.10
CA LEU A 239 1.50 8.37 -8.02
C LEU A 239 1.37 7.44 -6.82
N LEU A 240 2.32 7.52 -5.90
CA LEU A 240 2.42 6.70 -4.70
C LEU A 240 2.43 7.57 -3.45
N ILE A 241 1.84 7.05 -2.38
CA ILE A 241 1.92 7.65 -1.05
C ILE A 241 2.81 6.80 -0.16
N PHE A 242 3.89 7.40 0.32
CA PHE A 242 4.80 6.79 1.29
C PHE A 242 4.64 7.40 2.68
N GLY A 243 4.73 6.56 3.71
CA GLY A 243 4.82 6.99 5.11
C GLY A 243 3.52 7.54 5.72
N THR A 244 3.54 7.74 7.03
CA THR A 244 2.36 8.07 7.84
C THR A 244 1.87 9.52 7.70
N ASN A 245 2.74 10.48 7.38
CA ASN A 245 2.39 11.90 7.39
C ASN A 245 2.06 12.47 6.00
N SER A 246 2.43 11.80 4.92
CA SER A 246 2.10 12.20 3.54
C SER A 246 0.76 11.63 3.06
N LYS A 247 0.13 10.77 3.86
CA LYS A 247 -1.13 10.07 3.52
C LYS A 247 -2.38 10.95 3.62
N LEU A 248 -2.26 12.14 4.16
CA LEU A 248 -3.30 13.16 4.17
C LEU A 248 -3.12 14.16 3.02
N THR A 249 -2.92 13.66 1.81
CA THR A 249 -3.10 14.54 0.66
C THR A 249 -4.60 14.82 0.55
N GLY A 250 -5.02 16.05 0.87
CA GLY A 250 -6.42 16.48 0.80
C GLY A 250 -6.93 16.58 -0.65
N ARG A 251 -6.41 15.74 -1.56
CA ARG A 251 -6.80 15.69 -2.97
C ARG A 251 -7.10 14.26 -3.43
N ASP A 252 -7.93 14.16 -4.46
CA ASP A 252 -8.17 12.91 -5.14
C ASP A 252 -6.91 12.36 -5.85
N PRO A 253 -6.83 11.05 -5.99
CA PRO A 253 -7.83 10.02 -5.63
C PRO A 253 -7.85 9.64 -4.14
N PHE A 254 -6.85 10.02 -3.38
CA PHE A 254 -6.59 9.51 -2.03
C PHE A 254 -7.67 9.87 -1.02
N LEU A 255 -8.17 11.12 -1.08
CA LEU A 255 -9.26 11.56 -0.20
C LEU A 255 -10.51 10.71 -0.39
N THR A 256 -10.91 10.52 -1.65
CA THR A 256 -12.08 9.68 -1.99
C THR A 256 -11.87 8.22 -1.58
N LEU A 257 -10.69 7.66 -1.81
CA LEU A 257 -10.39 6.25 -1.48
C LEU A 257 -10.41 5.99 0.03
N VAL A 258 -9.80 6.86 0.82
CA VAL A 258 -9.81 6.75 2.28
C VAL A 258 -11.22 6.97 2.83
N HIS A 259 -11.97 7.94 2.29
CA HIS A 259 -13.36 8.14 2.66
C HIS A 259 -14.20 6.90 2.35
N ALA A 260 -14.03 6.31 1.17
CA ALA A 260 -14.70 5.07 0.77
C ALA A 260 -14.41 3.92 1.76
N PHE A 261 -13.13 3.76 2.19
CA PHE A 261 -12.76 2.78 3.21
C PHE A 261 -13.50 3.01 4.53
N ALA A 262 -13.45 4.23 5.04
CA ALA A 262 -14.13 4.58 6.28
C ALA A 262 -15.66 4.40 6.20
N GLN A 263 -16.28 4.71 5.05
CA GLN A 263 -17.72 4.51 4.84
C GLN A 263 -18.07 3.02 4.71
N GLN A 264 -17.26 2.25 3.96
CA GLN A 264 -17.47 0.82 3.77
C GLN A 264 -17.48 0.08 5.12
N LEU A 265 -16.56 0.41 6.03
CA LEU A 265 -16.49 -0.21 7.35
C LEU A 265 -17.66 0.14 8.28
N ARG A 266 -18.47 1.16 7.98
CA ARG A 266 -19.69 1.46 8.77
C ARG A 266 -20.76 0.37 8.63
N SER A 267 -20.83 -0.27 7.49
CA SER A 267 -21.86 -1.24 7.15
C SER A 267 -21.33 -2.65 6.94
N ALA A 268 -20.01 -2.80 6.83
CA ALA A 268 -19.36 -4.10 6.73
C ALA A 268 -19.65 -4.95 7.99
N LYS A 269 -19.91 -6.24 7.77
CA LYS A 269 -20.03 -7.22 8.85
C LYS A 269 -18.71 -7.91 9.13
N VAL A 270 -17.90 -8.13 8.07
CA VAL A 270 -16.61 -8.79 8.18
C VAL A 270 -15.56 -7.95 7.45
N LEU A 271 -14.50 -7.57 8.16
CA LEU A 271 -13.26 -7.06 7.60
C LEU A 271 -12.20 -8.18 7.65
N VAL A 272 -11.63 -8.52 6.49
CA VAL A 272 -10.55 -9.51 6.39
C VAL A 272 -9.25 -8.78 6.05
N ALA A 273 -8.34 -8.69 7.01
CA ALA A 273 -7.01 -8.12 6.82
C ALA A 273 -6.02 -9.24 6.44
N VAL A 274 -5.55 -9.26 5.19
CA VAL A 274 -4.65 -10.29 4.68
C VAL A 274 -3.27 -9.72 4.44
N GLY A 275 -2.26 -10.25 5.13
CA GLY A 275 -0.88 -9.82 4.97
C GLY A 275 -0.62 -8.39 5.43
N TYR A 276 -1.45 -7.85 6.32
CA TYR A 276 -1.30 -6.51 6.88
C TYR A 276 -0.69 -6.57 8.27
N SER A 277 0.39 -5.83 8.47
CA SER A 277 1.17 -5.82 9.71
C SER A 277 0.63 -4.87 10.80
N PHE A 278 -0.41 -4.10 10.51
CA PHE A 278 -0.92 -3.02 11.38
C PHE A 278 0.14 -1.97 11.74
N SER A 279 1.04 -1.67 10.80
CA SER A 279 2.06 -0.62 10.96
C SER A 279 1.58 0.77 10.51
N ASP A 280 0.52 0.85 9.69
CA ASP A 280 -0.05 2.11 9.26
C ASP A 280 -1.01 2.68 10.30
N LYS A 281 -0.51 3.66 11.05
CA LYS A 281 -1.25 4.29 12.14
C LYS A 281 -2.59 4.89 11.69
N TYR A 282 -2.61 5.53 10.51
CA TYR A 282 -3.82 6.19 10.01
C TYR A 282 -4.92 5.17 9.64
N ILE A 283 -4.55 4.11 8.94
CA ILE A 283 -5.47 3.01 8.62
C ILE A 283 -5.95 2.31 9.89
N ASN A 284 -5.06 2.12 10.88
CA ASN A 284 -5.42 1.54 12.17
C ASN A 284 -6.43 2.40 12.93
N GLU A 285 -6.26 3.72 12.95
CA GLU A 285 -7.20 4.66 13.59
C GLU A 285 -8.61 4.56 12.97
N ILE A 286 -8.70 4.43 11.64
CA ILE A 286 -9.98 4.23 10.95
C ILE A 286 -10.61 2.89 11.37
N ILE A 287 -9.85 1.80 11.36
CA ILE A 287 -10.35 0.46 11.76
C ILE A 287 -10.81 0.49 13.21
N GLU A 288 -9.98 1.01 14.11
CA GLU A 288 -10.30 1.10 15.54
C GLU A 288 -11.58 1.90 15.79
N GLN A 289 -11.71 3.06 15.17
CA GLN A 289 -12.93 3.87 15.28
C GLN A 289 -14.15 3.11 14.75
N ARG A 290 -14.03 2.45 13.58
CA ARG A 290 -15.17 1.71 13.01
C ARG A 290 -15.53 0.47 13.82
N MET A 291 -14.58 -0.21 14.41
CA MET A 291 -14.88 -1.29 15.35
C MET A 291 -15.59 -0.81 16.61
N ARG A 292 -15.39 0.44 17.03
CA ARG A 292 -16.16 1.06 18.13
C ARG A 292 -17.58 1.44 17.71
N ASP A 293 -17.74 2.06 16.53
CA ASP A 293 -19.00 2.60 16.05
C ASP A 293 -19.93 1.51 15.46
N ASN A 294 -19.35 0.48 14.82
CA ASN A 294 -20.06 -0.64 14.20
C ASN A 294 -19.87 -1.91 15.03
N LEU A 295 -20.76 -2.15 15.99
CA LEU A 295 -20.68 -3.30 16.90
C LEU A 295 -20.76 -4.67 16.20
N PRO A 296 -21.54 -4.87 15.12
CA PRO A 296 -21.52 -6.12 14.35
C PRO A 296 -20.22 -6.41 13.61
N LEU A 297 -19.34 -5.41 13.39
CA LEU A 297 -18.11 -5.63 12.62
C LEU A 297 -17.18 -6.63 13.32
N ARG A 298 -16.80 -7.67 12.58
CA ARG A 298 -15.81 -8.70 12.94
C ARG A 298 -14.55 -8.52 12.11
N LEU A 299 -13.39 -8.71 12.70
CA LEU A 299 -12.08 -8.65 12.02
C LEU A 299 -11.46 -10.05 11.96
N VAL A 300 -11.10 -10.47 10.75
CA VAL A 300 -10.28 -11.67 10.51
C VAL A 300 -8.88 -11.21 10.12
N LEU A 301 -7.87 -11.55 10.90
CA LEU A 301 -6.47 -11.22 10.65
C LEU A 301 -5.75 -12.46 10.12
N VAL A 302 -5.24 -12.37 8.89
CA VAL A 302 -4.54 -13.46 8.20
C VAL A 302 -3.08 -13.09 8.01
N SER A 303 -2.22 -13.77 8.74
CA SER A 303 -0.76 -13.62 8.66
C SER A 303 -0.10 -14.82 9.34
N PRO A 304 1.12 -15.23 8.98
CA PRO A 304 1.87 -16.22 9.74
C PRO A 304 2.07 -15.84 11.22
N ASP A 305 2.13 -14.54 11.49
CA ASP A 305 2.30 -13.96 12.83
C ASP A 305 1.02 -13.26 13.35
N ALA A 306 -0.17 -13.72 12.95
CA ALA A 306 -1.44 -13.05 13.27
C ALA A 306 -1.65 -12.85 14.78
N ASP A 307 -1.33 -13.85 15.61
CA ASP A 307 -1.45 -13.74 17.07
C ASP A 307 -0.48 -12.71 17.66
N LYS A 308 0.76 -12.64 17.16
CA LYS A 308 1.72 -11.63 17.60
C LYS A 308 1.26 -10.22 17.21
N ILE A 309 0.75 -10.06 15.97
CA ILE A 309 0.20 -8.79 15.51
C ILE A 309 -0.97 -8.37 16.40
N LYS A 310 -1.88 -9.29 16.71
CA LYS A 310 -3.00 -9.03 17.62
C LYS A 310 -2.51 -8.56 18.99
N GLN A 311 -1.56 -9.27 19.60
CA GLN A 311 -1.00 -8.96 20.92
C GLN A 311 -0.26 -7.62 20.96
N SER A 312 0.43 -7.24 19.88
CA SER A 312 1.19 -5.98 19.80
C SER A 312 0.34 -4.74 19.53
N ASN A 313 -0.95 -4.92 19.24
CA ASN A 313 -1.86 -3.82 18.94
C ASN A 313 -2.96 -3.70 20.01
N PRO A 314 -2.92 -2.69 20.89
CA PRO A 314 -3.81 -2.58 22.05
C PRO A 314 -5.30 -2.67 21.73
N PHE A 315 -5.74 -2.13 20.59
CA PHE A 315 -7.15 -2.16 20.19
C PHE A 315 -7.61 -3.53 19.66
N LEU A 316 -6.66 -4.42 19.29
CA LEU A 316 -6.94 -5.80 18.84
C LEU A 316 -6.83 -6.82 19.97
N GLU A 317 -5.89 -6.62 20.89
CA GLU A 317 -5.40 -7.61 21.85
C GLU A 317 -6.54 -8.31 22.60
N ASN A 318 -7.41 -7.54 23.23
CA ASN A 318 -8.49 -8.06 24.07
C ASN A 318 -9.86 -8.05 23.39
N SER A 319 -9.91 -7.82 22.07
CA SER A 319 -11.18 -7.80 21.36
C SER A 319 -11.67 -9.21 21.02
N PRO A 320 -12.87 -9.61 21.51
CA PRO A 320 -13.47 -10.89 21.16
C PRO A 320 -13.96 -10.92 19.69
N ARG A 321 -13.98 -9.77 19.03
CA ARG A 321 -14.39 -9.62 17.63
C ARG A 321 -13.25 -9.79 16.64
N VAL A 322 -12.05 -10.16 17.11
CA VAL A 322 -10.86 -10.36 16.28
C VAL A 322 -10.48 -11.84 16.28
N THR A 323 -10.66 -12.48 15.14
CA THR A 323 -10.18 -13.84 14.85
C THR A 323 -8.83 -13.79 14.16
N THR A 324 -7.91 -14.65 14.55
CA THR A 324 -6.59 -14.79 13.94
C THR A 324 -6.50 -16.10 13.14
N LEU A 325 -5.94 -16.03 11.95
CA LEU A 325 -5.58 -17.18 11.11
C LEU A 325 -4.06 -17.13 10.89
N ASN A 326 -3.31 -17.96 11.65
CA ASN A 326 -1.84 -18.01 11.58
C ASN A 326 -1.38 -18.81 10.34
N HIS A 327 -1.62 -18.27 9.16
CA HIS A 327 -1.30 -18.86 7.87
C HIS A 327 -0.71 -17.83 6.93
N TRP A 328 0.11 -18.30 5.99
CA TRP A 328 0.46 -17.54 4.80
C TRP A 328 -0.80 -17.28 3.96
N ALA A 329 -0.81 -16.19 3.20
CA ALA A 329 -1.99 -15.79 2.41
C ALA A 329 -2.41 -16.87 1.41
N LEU A 330 -1.45 -17.45 0.68
CA LEU A 330 -1.68 -18.54 -0.28
C LEU A 330 -2.38 -19.74 0.38
N ASP A 331 -1.88 -20.18 1.53
CA ASP A 331 -2.45 -21.31 2.26
C ASP A 331 -3.85 -21.00 2.79
N ALA A 332 -4.04 -19.85 3.42
CA ALA A 332 -5.31 -19.44 4.00
C ALA A 332 -6.42 -19.30 2.94
N LEU A 333 -6.07 -18.78 1.77
CA LEU A 333 -6.99 -18.58 0.66
C LEU A 333 -7.28 -19.90 -0.07
N ASN A 334 -6.26 -20.66 -0.49
CA ASN A 334 -6.44 -21.89 -1.27
C ASN A 334 -7.10 -23.03 -0.46
N LYS A 335 -6.77 -23.15 0.82
CA LYS A 335 -7.41 -24.17 1.71
C LYS A 335 -8.81 -23.77 2.16
N GLY A 336 -9.28 -22.58 1.78
CA GLY A 336 -10.62 -22.08 2.08
C GLY A 336 -10.84 -21.65 3.53
N ALA A 337 -9.79 -21.54 4.35
CA ALA A 337 -9.89 -21.12 5.74
C ALA A 337 -10.52 -19.72 5.88
N VAL A 338 -10.10 -18.76 5.03
CA VAL A 338 -10.68 -17.42 4.98
C VAL A 338 -12.16 -17.47 4.61
N ARG A 339 -12.51 -18.22 3.56
CA ARG A 339 -13.91 -18.36 3.11
C ARG A 339 -14.80 -18.95 4.20
N SER A 340 -14.35 -20.02 4.84
CA SER A 340 -15.10 -20.70 5.90
C SER A 340 -15.34 -19.77 7.09
N GLU A 341 -14.33 -19.02 7.49
CA GLU A 341 -14.43 -18.07 8.61
C GLU A 341 -15.38 -16.90 8.27
N ILE A 342 -15.32 -16.35 7.05
CA ILE A 342 -16.26 -15.33 6.60
C ILE A 342 -17.71 -15.84 6.70
N LEU A 343 -18.00 -17.03 6.17
CA LEU A 343 -19.34 -17.59 6.21
C LEU A 343 -19.83 -17.81 7.63
N ARG A 344 -18.99 -18.34 8.52
CA ARG A 344 -19.29 -18.51 9.94
C ARG A 344 -19.69 -17.19 10.59
N LEU A 345 -18.87 -16.14 10.39
CA LEU A 345 -19.10 -14.82 10.97
C LEU A 345 -20.33 -14.11 10.41
N LEU A 346 -20.62 -14.29 9.11
CA LEU A 346 -21.84 -13.75 8.50
C LEU A 346 -23.10 -14.40 9.09
N GLU A 347 -23.06 -15.68 9.40
CA GLU A 347 -24.16 -16.36 10.07
C GLU A 347 -24.37 -15.90 11.51
N GLU A 348 -23.30 -15.75 12.28
CA GLU A 348 -23.36 -15.20 13.63
C GLU A 348 -23.98 -13.80 13.66
N THR A 349 -23.57 -12.93 12.73
CA THR A 349 -24.12 -11.56 12.65
C THR A 349 -25.60 -11.51 12.24
N LYS A 350 -26.14 -12.56 11.57
CA LYS A 350 -27.58 -12.67 11.30
C LYS A 350 -28.37 -13.03 12.56
N GLN A 351 -27.78 -13.87 13.42
CA GLN A 351 -28.45 -14.31 14.67
C GLN A 351 -28.41 -13.25 15.77
N GLU A 352 -27.39 -12.37 15.76
CA GLU A 352 -27.27 -11.26 16.71
C GLU A 352 -28.16 -10.03 16.36
N ALA A 353 -28.72 -9.97 15.14
CA ALA A 353 -29.62 -8.88 14.75
C ALA A 353 -30.94 -8.99 15.55
N PRO A 354 -31.30 -8.05 16.43
CA PRO A 354 -32.62 -8.08 17.08
C PRO A 354 -33.70 -7.87 16.02
N PHE A 355 -34.82 -8.59 16.20
CA PHE A 355 -36.03 -8.51 15.38
C PHE A 355 -36.57 -7.09 15.28
#